data_2f9d016937f5a4702fa043e6ee655ec8
#
_entry.id   2f9d016937f5a4702fa043e6ee655ec8
#
_cell.length_a   1.000
_cell.length_b   1.000
_cell.length_c   1.000
_cell.angle_alpha   90.00
_cell.angle_beta   90.00
_cell.angle_gamma   90.00
#
_symmetry.space_group_name_H-M   'P 1'
#
loop_
_entity.id
_entity.type
_entity.pdbx_description
1 polymer ?
#
loop_
_entity_poly.entity_id
_entity_poly.type
_entity_poly.pdbx_seq_one_letter_code
_entity_poly.pdbx_strand_id
1 'polypeptide(L)'
;MVSSVLSGGKNSRLYKRLVYDTQIAQDVSAFQQSGAIGSEFQIIATARRGHTAAELQKVIDEELEKLRREPPEPREVQRAINQMEASFYQRMERVGSFGGKADQLNAYAFAGGGPDYFAEDLARYTSLSQSDIQSASVQWLPADRRVEVVVEPEEKR
;
A
#
# COMPACT_ATOMS: atom_id res chain seq x y z
N MET A 1 -3.41 3.11 -3.84
CA MET A 1 -3.15 4.47 -3.30
C MET A 1 -3.04 4.48 -1.77
N VAL A 2 -3.95 3.86 -1.01
CA VAL A 2 -3.82 3.75 0.47
C VAL A 2 -2.46 3.17 0.88
N SER A 3 -2.00 2.11 0.23
CA SER A 3 -0.67 1.51 0.46
C SER A 3 0.49 2.50 0.26
N SER A 4 0.39 3.35 -0.77
CA SER A 4 1.42 4.37 -1.05
C SER A 4 1.48 5.45 0.04
N VAL A 5 0.33 5.88 0.56
CA VAL A 5 0.27 6.81 1.70
C VAL A 5 0.85 6.18 2.95
N LEU A 6 0.55 4.89 3.21
CA LEU A 6 0.98 4.19 4.42
C LEU A 6 2.47 3.78 4.38
N SER A 7 2.96 3.24 3.25
CA SER A 7 4.33 2.68 3.16
C SER A 7 5.08 3.01 1.87
N GLY A 8 4.57 3.91 1.02
CA GLY A 8 5.17 4.30 -0.24
C GLY A 8 6.41 5.19 -0.08
N GLY A 9 7.53 4.61 0.36
CA GLY A 9 8.80 5.30 0.52
C GLY A 9 9.03 5.91 1.92
N LYS A 10 10.19 6.56 2.10
CA LYS A 10 10.68 6.99 3.41
C LYS A 10 9.82 8.05 4.13
N ASN A 11 9.04 8.81 3.39
CA ASN A 11 8.15 9.86 3.91
C ASN A 11 6.70 9.39 4.09
N SER A 12 6.41 8.11 3.91
CA SER A 12 5.11 7.52 4.16
C SER A 12 4.84 7.37 5.66
N ARG A 13 3.58 7.34 6.06
CA ARG A 13 3.18 7.42 7.47
C ARG A 13 3.81 6.33 8.34
N LEU A 14 3.65 5.07 7.95
CA LEU A 14 4.17 3.95 8.72
C LEU A 14 5.70 3.90 8.70
N TYR A 15 6.32 4.09 7.52
CA TYR A 15 7.78 4.05 7.43
C TYR A 15 8.42 5.14 8.27
N LYS A 16 7.94 6.39 8.14
CA LYS A 16 8.45 7.50 8.93
C LYS A 16 8.34 7.21 10.42
N ARG A 17 7.16 6.79 10.87
CA ARG A 17 6.91 6.62 12.30
C ARG A 17 7.61 5.40 12.90
N LEU A 18 7.52 4.23 12.24
CA LEU A 18 8.06 2.97 12.77
C LEU A 18 9.57 2.83 12.59
N VAL A 19 10.08 3.25 11.43
CA VAL A 19 11.49 3.01 11.06
C VAL A 19 12.38 4.21 11.35
N TYR A 20 11.88 5.43 11.13
CA TYR A 20 12.69 6.65 11.25
C TYR A 20 12.54 7.31 12.63
N ASP A 21 11.32 7.64 13.04
CA ASP A 21 11.08 8.44 14.26
C ASP A 21 11.24 7.59 15.54
N THR A 22 10.51 6.47 15.64
CA THR A 22 10.54 5.59 16.83
C THR A 22 11.60 4.50 16.76
N GLN A 23 12.04 4.16 15.57
CA GLN A 23 13.05 3.14 15.32
C GLN A 23 12.74 1.75 15.90
N ILE A 24 11.47 1.42 16.10
CA ILE A 24 11.02 0.13 16.63
C ILE A 24 10.89 -0.95 15.56
N ALA A 25 10.80 -0.59 14.27
CA ALA A 25 10.79 -1.52 13.16
C ALA A 25 12.09 -1.49 12.35
N GLN A 26 12.45 -2.63 11.76
CA GLN A 26 13.51 -2.72 10.75
C GLN A 26 12.98 -2.24 9.39
N ASP A 27 11.76 -2.67 9.06
CA ASP A 27 11.06 -2.38 7.83
C ASP A 27 9.55 -2.41 8.06
N VAL A 28 8.82 -1.80 7.15
CA VAL A 28 7.37 -1.88 7.04
C VAL A 28 6.95 -1.76 5.60
N SER A 29 6.01 -2.58 5.19
CA SER A 29 5.39 -2.53 3.87
C SER A 29 3.86 -2.65 3.99
N ALA A 30 3.15 -1.98 3.09
CA ALA A 30 1.71 -2.11 2.94
C ALA A 30 1.39 -2.26 1.47
N PHE A 31 0.60 -3.24 1.10
CA PHE A 31 0.22 -3.49 -0.28
C PHE A 31 -1.12 -4.22 -0.36
N GLN A 32 -1.74 -4.12 -1.52
CA GLN A 32 -2.92 -4.89 -1.84
C GLN A 32 -2.56 -6.03 -2.77
N GLN A 33 -2.96 -7.23 -2.41
CA GLN A 33 -2.92 -8.39 -3.27
C GLN A 33 -4.31 -8.60 -3.87
N SER A 34 -4.44 -8.31 -5.16
CA SER A 34 -5.70 -8.42 -5.87
C SER A 34 -5.81 -9.77 -6.56
N GLY A 35 -6.97 -10.43 -6.41
CA GLY A 35 -7.28 -11.67 -7.09
C GLY A 35 -8.69 -11.63 -7.70
N ALA A 36 -8.99 -12.57 -8.61
CA ALA A 36 -10.26 -12.63 -9.32
C ALA A 36 -11.45 -12.96 -8.40
N ILE A 37 -11.24 -13.74 -7.34
CA ILE A 37 -12.30 -14.18 -6.41
C ILE A 37 -12.32 -13.32 -5.15
N GLY A 38 -11.16 -12.85 -4.70
CA GLY A 38 -11.01 -12.05 -3.50
C GLY A 38 -9.70 -11.31 -3.49
N SER A 39 -9.65 -10.25 -2.70
CA SER A 39 -8.46 -9.41 -2.54
C SER A 39 -8.22 -9.16 -1.06
N GLU A 40 -6.96 -8.97 -0.70
CA GLU A 40 -6.56 -8.65 0.66
C GLU A 40 -5.62 -7.45 0.70
N PHE A 41 -5.70 -6.69 1.78
CA PHE A 41 -4.76 -5.63 2.07
C PHE A 41 -3.84 -6.11 3.20
N GLN A 42 -2.55 -6.11 2.94
CA GLN A 42 -1.56 -6.60 3.90
C GLN A 42 -0.70 -5.45 4.41
N ILE A 43 -0.39 -5.49 5.71
CA ILE A 43 0.66 -4.68 6.34
C ILE A 43 1.62 -5.67 6.99
N ILE A 44 2.87 -5.61 6.58
CA ILE A 44 3.95 -6.45 7.13
C ILE A 44 4.97 -5.54 7.77
N ALA A 45 5.32 -5.81 9.02
CA ALA A 45 6.34 -5.06 9.73
C ALA A 45 7.23 -6.01 10.54
N THR A 46 8.53 -5.75 10.52
CA THR A 46 9.53 -6.53 11.25
C THR A 46 10.06 -5.72 12.42
N ALA A 47 9.90 -6.22 13.63
CA ALA A 47 10.41 -5.55 14.83
C ALA A 47 11.95 -5.49 14.84
N ARG A 48 12.50 -4.39 15.35
CA ARG A 48 13.92 -4.34 15.70
C ARG A 48 14.18 -5.15 16.96
N ARG A 49 15.42 -5.58 17.10
CA ARG A 49 15.87 -6.30 18.29
C ARG A 49 15.60 -5.47 19.54
N GLY A 50 14.91 -6.06 20.51
CA GLY A 50 14.50 -5.41 21.76
C GLY A 50 13.12 -4.76 21.73
N HIS A 51 12.41 -4.86 20.60
CA HIS A 51 11.03 -4.40 20.45
C HIS A 51 10.10 -5.55 20.12
N THR A 52 8.82 -5.36 20.41
CA THR A 52 7.77 -6.38 20.32
C THR A 52 6.82 -6.14 19.15
N ALA A 53 6.15 -7.21 18.70
CA ALA A 53 5.08 -7.09 17.71
C ALA A 53 3.94 -6.17 18.21
N ALA A 54 3.63 -6.21 19.51
CA ALA A 54 2.58 -5.38 20.11
C ALA A 54 2.88 -3.87 20.04
N GLU A 55 4.15 -3.47 20.14
CA GLU A 55 4.55 -2.07 19.95
C GLU A 55 4.34 -1.62 18.51
N LEU A 56 4.68 -2.48 17.53
CA LEU A 56 4.43 -2.20 16.10
C LEU A 56 2.94 -2.08 15.82
N GLN A 57 2.16 -3.05 16.29
CA GLN A 57 0.71 -3.10 16.12
C GLN A 57 0.05 -1.82 16.61
N LYS A 58 0.39 -1.37 17.81
CA LYS A 58 -0.14 -0.13 18.38
C LYS A 58 0.08 1.06 17.45
N VAL A 59 1.29 1.22 16.91
CA VAL A 59 1.60 2.33 16.00
C VAL A 59 0.87 2.21 14.67
N ILE A 60 0.76 0.99 14.13
CA ILE A 60 -0.01 0.72 12.91
C ILE A 60 -1.48 1.09 13.11
N ASP A 61 -2.08 0.68 14.23
CA ASP A 61 -3.47 0.97 14.55
C ASP A 61 -3.73 2.47 14.69
N GLU A 62 -2.82 3.20 15.34
CA GLU A 62 -2.91 4.64 15.47
C GLU A 62 -2.85 5.37 14.11
N GLU A 63 -1.98 4.94 13.19
CA GLU A 63 -1.89 5.53 11.86
C GLU A 63 -3.10 5.19 10.97
N LEU A 64 -3.61 3.95 11.06
CA LEU A 64 -4.84 3.56 10.38
C LEU A 64 -6.05 4.34 10.91
N GLU A 65 -6.15 4.53 12.23
CA GLU A 65 -7.21 5.33 12.82
C GLU A 65 -7.16 6.79 12.40
N LYS A 66 -5.97 7.40 12.35
CA LYS A 66 -5.80 8.75 11.81
C LYS A 66 -6.29 8.84 10.36
N LEU A 67 -5.93 7.86 9.52
CA LEU A 67 -6.33 7.86 8.12
C LEU A 67 -7.84 7.68 7.94
N ARG A 68 -8.50 6.97 8.85
CA ARG A 68 -9.97 6.87 8.86
C ARG A 68 -10.66 8.15 9.32
N ARG A 69 -10.09 8.85 10.30
CA ARG A 69 -10.68 10.09 10.87
C ARG A 69 -10.46 11.32 9.99
N GLU A 70 -9.27 11.41 9.40
CA GLU A 70 -8.84 12.59 8.67
C GLU A 70 -8.28 12.19 7.30
N PRO A 71 -8.67 12.90 6.22
CA PRO A 71 -8.10 12.66 4.92
C PRO A 71 -6.58 12.89 4.93
N PRO A 72 -5.81 12.21 4.05
CA PRO A 72 -4.39 12.45 3.93
C PRO A 72 -4.12 13.89 3.46
N GLU A 73 -2.95 14.43 3.79
CA GLU A 73 -2.57 15.76 3.31
C GLU A 73 -2.44 15.79 1.77
N PRO A 74 -2.70 16.93 1.11
CA PRO A 74 -2.60 17.06 -0.35
C PRO A 74 -1.25 16.58 -0.90
N ARG A 75 -0.16 16.86 -0.21
CA ARG A 75 1.20 16.44 -0.59
C ARG A 75 1.41 14.92 -0.49
N GLU A 76 0.71 14.23 0.41
CA GLU A 76 0.78 12.76 0.51
C GLU A 76 0.12 12.12 -0.70
N VAL A 77 -1.04 12.64 -1.08
CA VAL A 77 -1.79 12.18 -2.26
C VAL A 77 -1.01 12.47 -3.54
N GLN A 78 -0.50 13.69 -3.70
CA GLN A 78 0.27 14.07 -4.89
C GLN A 78 1.53 13.22 -5.04
N ARG A 79 2.23 12.93 -3.94
CA ARG A 79 3.39 12.03 -3.95
C ARG A 79 3.00 10.62 -4.39
N ALA A 80 1.89 10.10 -3.88
CA ALA A 80 1.40 8.78 -4.24
C ALA A 80 1.00 8.71 -5.74
N ILE A 81 0.35 9.75 -6.25
CA ILE A 81 0.02 9.88 -7.69
C ILE A 81 1.30 9.89 -8.52
N ASN A 82 2.27 10.75 -8.21
CA ASN A 82 3.50 10.85 -8.97
C ASN A 82 4.29 9.52 -9.01
N GLN A 83 4.31 8.79 -7.87
CA GLN A 83 4.94 7.47 -7.83
C GLN A 83 4.19 6.45 -8.69
N MET A 84 2.87 6.49 -8.69
CA MET A 84 2.05 5.61 -9.51
C MET A 84 2.26 5.89 -11.00
N GLU A 85 2.22 7.15 -11.42
CA GLU A 85 2.50 7.55 -12.80
C GLU A 85 3.89 7.10 -13.25
N ALA A 86 4.91 7.36 -12.44
CA ALA A 86 6.27 6.92 -12.74
C ALA A 86 6.34 5.39 -12.96
N SER A 87 5.69 4.62 -12.07
CA SER A 87 5.62 3.16 -12.19
C SER A 87 4.85 2.70 -13.42
N PHE A 88 3.79 3.43 -13.80
CA PHE A 88 3.03 3.16 -15.01
C PHE A 88 3.90 3.29 -16.27
N TYR A 89 4.60 4.41 -16.42
CA TYR A 89 5.45 4.64 -17.58
C TYR A 89 6.67 3.70 -17.62
N GLN A 90 7.31 3.44 -16.49
CA GLN A 90 8.42 2.49 -16.40
C GLN A 90 8.05 1.07 -16.86
N ARG A 91 6.82 0.61 -16.57
CA ARG A 91 6.33 -0.68 -17.07
C ARG A 91 6.17 -0.68 -18.58
N MET A 92 5.78 0.44 -19.18
CA MET A 92 5.60 0.55 -20.63
C MET A 92 6.92 0.63 -21.43
N GLU A 93 8.04 0.94 -20.79
CA GLU A 93 9.35 0.91 -21.40
C GLU A 93 9.81 -0.52 -21.73
N ARG A 94 9.34 -1.52 -21.00
CA ARG A 94 9.67 -2.92 -21.20
C ARG A 94 8.66 -3.58 -22.12
N VAL A 95 9.12 -4.04 -23.30
CA VAL A 95 8.23 -4.72 -24.25
C VAL A 95 7.82 -6.10 -23.77
N GLY A 96 8.76 -6.89 -23.26
CA GLY A 96 8.55 -8.23 -22.72
C GLY A 96 8.90 -8.29 -21.23
N SER A 97 8.96 -9.50 -20.66
CA SER A 97 9.15 -9.83 -19.25
C SER A 97 7.93 -9.57 -18.34
N PHE A 98 8.00 -10.15 -17.13
CA PHE A 98 6.91 -9.99 -16.14
C PHE A 98 6.68 -8.52 -15.80
N GLY A 99 5.39 -8.09 -15.88
CA GLY A 99 4.96 -6.73 -15.61
C GLY A 99 5.31 -5.72 -16.72
N GLY A 100 5.78 -6.16 -17.89
CA GLY A 100 6.02 -5.30 -19.02
C GLY A 100 4.76 -5.01 -19.85
N LYS A 101 4.96 -4.36 -21.00
CA LYS A 101 3.87 -3.90 -21.88
C LYS A 101 2.97 -5.05 -22.36
N ALA A 102 3.53 -6.19 -22.72
CA ALA A 102 2.78 -7.35 -23.16
C ALA A 102 1.88 -7.91 -22.05
N ASP A 103 2.41 -8.04 -20.82
CA ASP A 103 1.63 -8.46 -19.67
C ASP A 103 0.50 -7.49 -19.34
N GLN A 104 0.77 -6.19 -19.43
CA GLN A 104 -0.23 -5.16 -19.15
C GLN A 104 -1.37 -5.20 -20.18
N LEU A 105 -1.07 -5.33 -21.47
CA LEU A 105 -2.09 -5.48 -22.52
C LEU A 105 -2.94 -6.72 -22.32
N ASN A 106 -2.31 -7.83 -21.95
CA ASN A 106 -3.01 -9.09 -21.65
C ASN A 106 -3.89 -8.95 -20.40
N ALA A 107 -3.39 -8.30 -19.33
CA ALA A 107 -4.16 -8.03 -18.13
C ALA A 107 -5.40 -7.18 -18.40
N TYR A 108 -5.28 -6.16 -19.25
CA TYR A 108 -6.41 -5.34 -19.64
C TYR A 108 -7.44 -6.11 -20.49
N ALA A 109 -7.00 -6.91 -21.43
CA ALA A 109 -7.88 -7.77 -22.20
C ALA A 109 -8.63 -8.78 -21.32
N PHE A 110 -7.93 -9.38 -20.34
CA PHE A 110 -8.53 -10.32 -19.38
C PHE A 110 -9.53 -9.63 -18.43
N ALA A 111 -9.23 -8.43 -17.94
CA ALA A 111 -10.11 -7.69 -17.05
C ALA A 111 -11.34 -7.05 -17.74
N GLY A 112 -11.44 -7.15 -19.07
CA GLY A 112 -12.60 -6.68 -19.84
C GLY A 112 -12.55 -5.21 -20.26
N GLY A 113 -11.45 -4.51 -20.00
CA GLY A 113 -11.26 -3.10 -20.42
C GLY A 113 -10.77 -2.94 -21.86
N GLY A 114 -10.34 -4.04 -22.50
CA GLY A 114 -9.66 -4.01 -23.80
C GLY A 114 -8.16 -3.65 -23.69
N PRO A 115 -7.37 -4.00 -24.72
CA PRO A 115 -5.92 -3.78 -24.67
C PRO A 115 -5.50 -2.31 -24.65
N ASP A 116 -6.36 -1.39 -25.02
CA ASP A 116 -6.17 0.07 -25.05
C ASP A 116 -6.58 0.81 -23.77
N TYR A 117 -6.92 0.07 -22.71
CA TYR A 117 -7.43 0.61 -21.44
C TYR A 117 -6.39 1.42 -20.62
N PHE A 118 -5.18 1.61 -21.12
CA PHE A 118 -4.08 2.25 -20.40
C PHE A 118 -4.38 3.66 -19.91
N ALA A 119 -4.94 4.50 -20.78
CA ALA A 119 -5.24 5.90 -20.41
C ALA A 119 -6.34 6.00 -19.35
N GLU A 120 -7.34 5.16 -19.44
CA GLU A 120 -8.44 5.10 -18.47
C GLU A 120 -7.96 4.54 -17.12
N ASP A 121 -7.13 3.50 -17.13
CA ASP A 121 -6.56 2.95 -15.90
C ASP A 121 -5.66 3.98 -15.21
N LEU A 122 -4.81 4.70 -15.93
CA LEU A 122 -4.01 5.79 -15.38
C LEU A 122 -4.90 6.90 -14.79
N ALA A 123 -5.96 7.30 -15.50
CA ALA A 123 -6.89 8.32 -15.03
C ALA A 123 -7.58 7.94 -13.71
N ARG A 124 -7.85 6.66 -13.46
CA ARG A 124 -8.42 6.18 -12.18
C ARG A 124 -7.53 6.47 -10.99
N TYR A 125 -6.22 6.55 -11.17
CA TYR A 125 -5.28 6.89 -10.10
C TYR A 125 -5.05 8.38 -10.00
N THR A 126 -4.92 9.08 -11.12
CA THR A 126 -4.61 10.52 -11.14
C THR A 126 -5.77 11.40 -10.74
N SER A 127 -7.02 10.91 -10.86
CA SER A 127 -8.23 11.60 -10.43
C SER A 127 -8.57 11.45 -8.94
N LEU A 128 -7.85 10.61 -8.19
CA LEU A 128 -8.15 10.37 -6.79
C LEU A 128 -7.92 11.58 -5.92
N SER A 129 -8.92 11.88 -5.10
CA SER A 129 -8.88 12.93 -4.08
C SER A 129 -8.44 12.39 -2.72
N GLN A 130 -8.20 13.29 -1.79
CA GLN A 130 -7.95 12.99 -0.38
C GLN A 130 -9.13 12.23 0.26
N SER A 131 -10.36 12.64 -0.06
CA SER A 131 -11.59 12.02 0.45
C SER A 131 -11.79 10.60 -0.07
N ASP A 132 -11.37 10.30 -1.31
CA ASP A 132 -11.47 8.95 -1.85
C ASP A 132 -10.56 7.98 -1.10
N ILE A 133 -9.34 8.41 -0.76
CA ILE A 133 -8.38 7.61 0.02
C ILE A 133 -8.91 7.38 1.44
N GLN A 134 -9.46 8.41 2.07
CA GLN A 134 -10.07 8.29 3.40
C GLN A 134 -11.27 7.34 3.36
N SER A 135 -12.20 7.53 2.44
CA SER A 135 -13.40 6.70 2.28
C SER A 135 -13.05 5.23 2.06
N ALA A 136 -12.05 4.95 1.21
CA ALA A 136 -11.54 3.60 1.02
C ALA A 136 -10.96 3.01 2.30
N SER A 137 -10.26 3.81 3.11
CA SER A 137 -9.69 3.37 4.39
C SER A 137 -10.78 3.04 5.42
N VAL A 138 -11.83 3.86 5.47
CA VAL A 138 -13.00 3.59 6.34
C VAL A 138 -13.72 2.32 5.91
N GLN A 139 -13.94 2.13 4.62
CA GLN A 139 -14.73 1.03 4.09
C GLN A 139 -13.98 -0.31 4.17
N TRP A 140 -12.70 -0.33 3.83
CA TRP A 140 -11.94 -1.55 3.58
C TRP A 140 -10.94 -1.91 4.66
N LEU A 141 -10.58 -0.98 5.54
CA LEU A 141 -9.64 -1.21 6.64
C LEU A 141 -10.27 -0.90 8.01
N PRO A 142 -11.45 -1.46 8.33
CA PRO A 142 -12.03 -1.28 9.66
C PRO A 142 -11.21 -2.03 10.71
N ALA A 143 -11.24 -1.55 11.96
CA ALA A 143 -10.42 -2.11 13.04
C ALA A 143 -10.82 -3.55 13.43
N ASP A 144 -12.08 -3.91 13.24
CA ASP A 144 -12.70 -5.16 13.68
C ASP A 144 -12.71 -6.29 12.64
N ARG A 145 -12.23 -6.03 11.41
CA ARG A 145 -12.21 -7.01 10.32
C ARG A 145 -10.80 -7.23 9.79
N ARG A 146 -9.95 -7.84 10.61
CA ARG A 146 -8.58 -8.19 10.24
C ARG A 146 -8.17 -9.52 10.83
N VAL A 147 -7.20 -10.14 10.21
CA VAL A 147 -6.43 -11.26 10.77
C VAL A 147 -5.05 -10.73 11.11
N GLU A 148 -4.55 -11.12 12.27
CA GLU A 148 -3.21 -10.77 12.72
C GLU A 148 -2.40 -12.05 12.90
N VAL A 149 -1.22 -12.06 12.31
CA VAL A 149 -0.27 -13.17 12.41
C VAL A 149 1.02 -12.64 12.99
N VAL A 150 1.40 -13.14 14.17
CA VAL A 150 2.67 -12.81 14.81
C VAL A 150 3.61 -14.01 14.67
N VAL A 151 4.80 -13.76 14.16
CA VAL A 151 5.87 -14.77 14.05
C VAL A 151 7.01 -14.35 14.96
N GLU A 152 7.31 -15.20 15.95
CA GLU A 152 8.41 -14.99 16.89
C GLU A 152 9.51 -16.03 16.67
N PRO A 153 10.79 -15.67 16.91
CA PRO A 153 11.86 -16.66 16.88
C PRO A 153 11.64 -17.72 17.97
N GLU A 154 11.90 -18.97 17.65
CA GLU A 154 11.93 -20.04 18.65
C GLU A 154 13.07 -19.78 19.63
N GLU A 155 12.76 -19.74 20.94
CA GLU A 155 13.79 -19.68 21.99
C GLU A 155 14.67 -20.93 21.89
N LYS A 156 15.95 -20.73 21.56
CA LYS A 156 16.92 -21.83 21.64
C LYS A 156 17.03 -22.26 23.12
N ARG A 157 16.53 -23.48 23.41
CA ARG A 157 16.79 -24.18 24.67
C ARG A 157 18.26 -24.51 24.81
#